data_89a7857e8b6af57d060081a2f405e69b
#
_entry.id   89a7857e8b6af57d060081a2f405e69b
#
_cell.length_a   1.000
_cell.length_b   1.000
_cell.length_c   1.000
_cell.angle_alpha   90.00
_cell.angle_beta   90.00
_cell.angle_gamma   90.00
#
_symmetry.space_group_name_H-M   'P 1'
#
loop_
_entity.id
_entity.type
_entity.pdbx_description
1 polymer ?
#
loop_
_entity_poly.entity_id
_entity_poly.type
_entity_poly.pdbx_seq_one_letter_code
_entity_poly.pdbx_strand_id
1 'polypeptide(L)'
;VTRAISAITRCRHWTTYYKLLERGSVRTLRLAHALFEVVNNALPMETLNLVIDDTLIPRQSETAPGSAIRHDHAKKTNRPQFLQAQCWVTLGVSVLGNGGRKYVLPIVSRLVPLAGNRNKLIIALALVRGLAPVMMNKPVRILFDAWFMKARLVLPLLSRKMRVIGQARRDTALFMPPVVLLKPRRGRPKIYGVKMTPESILALPVTELKLTLYGKEQLIRLRTVVAMARFLKGRPVRAVWCAFYDADRQCWSKVRLLLATEIELSAENILRLYARRWGIEPLFHNLKRWWGVNNLWQQKRIVLELWMQIRSTAWTLVQLLSLVAEESFPITVVAPWRNKQPLTGGLVAQWLRMEFTGLAFRDGFNRKSSIFTFPEQCGDPRFRG
;
A
#
# COMPACT_ATOMS: atom_id res chain seq x y z
N VAL A 1 11.04 13.44 15.99
CA VAL A 1 10.92 14.91 15.91
C VAL A 1 12.22 15.58 16.28
N THR A 2 12.77 15.37 17.49
CA THR A 2 14.00 16.04 17.99
C THR A 2 15.17 15.91 17.02
N ARG A 3 15.46 14.69 16.51
CA ARG A 3 16.55 14.47 15.55
C ARG A 3 16.33 15.22 14.23
N ALA A 4 15.08 15.31 13.76
CA ALA A 4 14.76 16.06 12.54
C ALA A 4 14.98 17.56 12.76
N ILE A 5 14.57 18.09 13.94
CA ILE A 5 14.79 19.49 14.29
C ILE A 5 16.28 19.81 14.43
N SER A 6 17.07 18.87 14.98
CA SER A 6 18.51 19.04 15.14
C SER A 6 19.29 19.01 13.83
N ALA A 7 18.68 18.46 12.76
CA ALA A 7 19.30 18.38 11.45
C ALA A 7 19.09 19.64 10.58
N ILE A 8 18.28 20.60 11.06
CA ILE A 8 18.02 21.87 10.36
C ILE A 8 18.61 23.04 11.16
N THR A 9 18.92 24.13 10.48
CA THR A 9 19.36 25.36 11.12
C THR A 9 18.23 25.94 11.99
N ARG A 10 18.51 26.09 13.29
CA ARG A 10 17.53 26.52 14.28
C ARG A 10 17.44 28.06 14.31
N CYS A 11 16.39 28.59 13.74
CA CYS A 11 16.07 30.03 13.85
C CYS A 11 15.03 30.33 14.92
N ARG A 12 14.45 29.31 15.58
CA ARG A 12 13.42 29.44 16.61
C ARG A 12 13.65 28.43 17.73
N HIS A 13 13.05 28.68 18.90
CA HIS A 13 13.07 27.75 20.01
C HIS A 13 12.46 26.41 19.59
N TRP A 14 13.05 25.29 20.04
CA TRP A 14 12.68 23.93 19.66
C TRP A 14 11.19 23.59 19.89
N THR A 15 10.55 24.16 20.91
CA THR A 15 9.13 23.97 21.19
C THR A 15 8.23 24.46 20.07
N THR A 16 8.67 25.43 19.27
CA THR A 16 7.90 25.93 18.11
C THR A 16 7.63 24.84 17.09
N TYR A 17 8.60 23.99 16.84
CA TYR A 17 8.47 22.87 15.89
C TYR A 17 7.51 21.79 16.39
N TYR A 18 7.47 21.54 17.69
CA TYR A 18 6.49 20.63 18.29
C TYR A 18 5.07 21.21 18.25
N LYS A 19 4.95 22.49 18.57
CA LYS A 19 3.67 23.22 18.52
C LYS A 19 3.11 23.30 17.10
N LEU A 20 3.95 23.33 16.06
CA LEU A 20 3.51 23.29 14.67
C LEU A 20 2.67 22.04 14.38
N LEU A 21 3.10 20.87 14.84
CA LEU A 21 2.35 19.61 14.64
C LEU A 21 1.02 19.58 15.42
N GLU A 22 0.97 20.27 16.54
CA GLU A 22 -0.21 20.29 17.42
C GLU A 22 -1.21 21.38 17.04
N ARG A 23 -0.73 22.56 16.65
CA ARG A 23 -1.51 23.79 16.48
C ARG A 23 -1.51 24.31 15.03
N GLY A 24 -0.69 23.72 14.16
CA GLY A 24 -0.59 24.11 12.77
C GLY A 24 -1.87 23.77 11.98
N SER A 25 -2.11 24.53 10.91
CA SER A 25 -3.26 24.36 10.01
C SER A 25 -3.14 23.18 9.05
N VAL A 26 -2.01 22.47 9.06
CA VAL A 26 -1.76 21.35 8.14
C VAL A 26 -2.66 20.17 8.50
N ARG A 27 -3.50 19.79 7.56
CA ARG A 27 -4.41 18.64 7.71
C ARG A 27 -3.89 17.44 6.94
N THR A 28 -3.87 16.28 7.58
CA THR A 28 -3.40 15.00 7.01
C THR A 28 -4.00 14.71 5.63
N LEU A 29 -5.30 14.95 5.44
CA LEU A 29 -5.96 14.66 4.18
C LEU A 29 -5.53 15.63 3.06
N ARG A 30 -5.35 16.92 3.36
CA ARG A 30 -4.84 17.89 2.37
C ARG A 30 -3.42 17.54 1.91
N LEU A 31 -2.57 17.13 2.86
CA LEU A 31 -1.23 16.66 2.52
C LEU A 31 -1.26 15.38 1.67
N ALA A 32 -2.20 14.46 1.95
CA ALA A 32 -2.39 13.27 1.16
C ALA A 32 -2.89 13.57 -0.27
N HIS A 33 -3.79 14.56 -0.44
CA HIS A 33 -4.23 15.00 -1.77
C HIS A 33 -3.07 15.56 -2.58
N ALA A 34 -2.33 16.53 -2.02
CA ALA A 34 -1.16 17.10 -2.70
C ALA A 34 -0.11 16.03 -3.05
N LEU A 35 0.14 15.08 -2.15
CA LEU A 35 1.05 13.97 -2.41
C LEU A 35 0.56 13.08 -3.56
N PHE A 36 -0.75 12.77 -3.60
CA PHE A 36 -1.31 11.98 -4.68
C PHE A 36 -1.18 12.69 -6.03
N GLU A 37 -1.44 13.99 -6.10
CA GLU A 37 -1.27 14.80 -7.30
C GLU A 37 0.19 14.79 -7.78
N VAL A 38 1.16 14.98 -6.88
CA VAL A 38 2.59 14.89 -7.21
C VAL A 38 2.94 13.51 -7.80
N VAL A 39 2.48 12.42 -7.16
CA VAL A 39 2.71 11.05 -7.65
C VAL A 39 2.06 10.83 -9.01
N ASN A 40 0.81 11.28 -9.20
CA ASN A 40 0.08 11.08 -10.45
C ASN A 40 0.63 11.92 -11.61
N ASN A 41 1.18 13.09 -11.31
CA ASN A 41 1.83 13.94 -12.34
C ASN A 41 3.19 13.38 -12.73
N ALA A 42 3.98 12.88 -11.78
CA ALA A 42 5.29 12.30 -12.05
C ALA A 42 5.22 10.92 -12.71
N LEU A 43 4.19 10.13 -12.38
CA LEU A 43 3.94 8.79 -12.91
C LEU A 43 2.48 8.67 -13.38
N PRO A 44 2.15 9.18 -14.57
CA PRO A 44 0.79 9.13 -15.09
C PRO A 44 0.27 7.68 -15.21
N MET A 45 -0.93 7.44 -14.69
CA MET A 45 -1.57 6.13 -14.68
C MET A 45 -2.96 6.19 -15.33
N GLU A 46 -3.24 5.30 -16.27
CA GLU A 46 -4.57 5.13 -16.87
C GLU A 46 -5.55 4.50 -15.87
N THR A 47 -5.12 3.47 -15.17
CA THR A 47 -5.88 2.80 -14.11
C THR A 47 -5.13 2.92 -12.80
N LEU A 48 -5.79 3.45 -11.78
CA LEU A 48 -5.23 3.56 -10.44
C LEU A 48 -5.33 2.21 -9.73
N ASN A 49 -4.19 1.56 -9.52
CA ASN A 49 -4.11 0.35 -8.72
C ASN A 49 -3.77 0.74 -7.27
N LEU A 50 -4.79 0.78 -6.41
CA LEU A 50 -4.63 1.11 -5.00
C LEU A 50 -4.42 -0.16 -4.18
N VAL A 51 -3.59 -0.07 -3.15
CA VAL A 51 -3.34 -1.17 -2.22
C VAL A 51 -3.78 -0.74 -0.83
N ILE A 52 -4.57 -1.58 -0.17
CA ILE A 52 -4.96 -1.40 1.23
C ILE A 52 -4.37 -2.55 2.04
N ASP A 53 -3.67 -2.19 3.11
CA ASP A 53 -3.19 -3.17 4.08
C ASP A 53 -3.03 -2.51 5.45
N ASP A 54 -2.86 -3.30 6.50
CA ASP A 54 -2.59 -2.80 7.83
C ASP A 54 -1.26 -3.29 8.39
N THR A 55 -0.75 -2.53 9.34
CA THR A 55 0.48 -2.88 10.01
C THR A 55 0.39 -2.60 11.50
N LEU A 56 1.00 -3.47 12.30
CA LEU A 56 1.13 -3.29 13.75
C LEU A 56 2.43 -2.57 14.06
N ILE A 57 2.34 -1.56 14.93
CA ILE A 57 3.49 -0.85 15.48
C ILE A 57 3.48 -1.09 16.99
N PRO A 58 4.45 -1.85 17.53
CA PRO A 58 4.54 -2.13 18.96
C PRO A 58 4.61 -0.84 19.79
N ARG A 59 3.97 -0.83 20.93
CA ARG A 59 3.97 0.24 21.93
C ARG A 59 4.11 -0.37 23.31
N GLN A 60 4.92 0.27 24.15
CA GLN A 60 5.00 -0.12 25.56
C GLN A 60 3.89 0.54 26.39
N SER A 61 3.45 1.73 25.99
CA SER A 61 2.42 2.48 26.70
C SER A 61 1.01 1.99 26.35
N GLU A 62 0.24 1.64 27.34
CA GLU A 62 -1.18 1.28 27.24
C GLU A 62 -2.05 2.52 26.96
N THR A 63 -1.64 3.68 27.45
CA THR A 63 -2.37 4.94 27.32
C THR A 63 -2.13 5.64 25.96
N ALA A 64 -1.18 5.17 25.16
CA ALA A 64 -0.92 5.74 23.85
C ALA A 64 -2.16 5.61 22.94
N PRO A 65 -2.51 6.64 22.14
CA PRO A 65 -3.71 6.61 21.31
C PRO A 65 -3.76 5.36 20.42
N GLY A 66 -4.88 4.63 20.48
CA GLY A 66 -5.11 3.43 19.69
C GLY A 66 -4.25 2.23 20.06
N SER A 67 -3.52 2.29 21.18
CA SER A 67 -2.76 1.17 21.72
C SER A 67 -3.70 0.15 22.33
N ALA A 68 -3.53 -1.12 22.00
CA ALA A 68 -4.29 -2.23 22.55
C ALA A 68 -3.51 -3.53 22.35
N ILE A 69 -3.86 -4.57 23.11
CA ILE A 69 -3.35 -5.91 22.90
C ILE A 69 -3.86 -6.41 21.53
N ARG A 70 -2.95 -6.78 20.64
CA ARG A 70 -3.25 -7.23 19.29
C ARG A 70 -2.51 -8.51 18.95
N HIS A 71 -3.17 -9.39 18.21
CA HIS A 71 -2.55 -10.61 17.70
C HIS A 71 -1.65 -10.28 16.50
N ASP A 72 -0.35 -10.65 16.59
CA ASP A 72 0.60 -10.58 15.49
C ASP A 72 0.59 -11.91 14.71
N HIS A 73 0.01 -11.88 13.51
CA HIS A 73 -0.06 -13.05 12.64
C HIS A 73 1.29 -13.41 11.98
N ALA A 74 2.32 -12.58 12.16
CA ALA A 74 3.61 -12.75 11.47
C ALA A 74 4.49 -13.87 12.05
N LYS A 75 4.06 -14.60 13.08
CA LYS A 75 4.74 -15.76 13.71
C LYS A 75 6.27 -15.56 13.83
N LYS A 76 6.68 -14.45 14.38
CA LYS A 76 8.11 -14.17 14.60
C LYS A 76 8.59 -14.88 15.85
N THR A 77 9.67 -15.64 15.75
CA THR A 77 10.25 -16.43 16.84
C THR A 77 10.61 -15.58 18.07
N ASN A 78 10.98 -14.31 17.89
CA ASN A 78 11.44 -13.41 18.94
C ASN A 78 10.37 -12.43 19.44
N ARG A 79 9.10 -12.68 19.19
CA ARG A 79 7.99 -11.81 19.65
C ARG A 79 6.80 -12.62 20.09
N PRO A 80 6.11 -12.19 21.16
CA PRO A 80 4.85 -12.83 21.57
C PRO A 80 3.80 -12.66 20.48
N GLN A 81 2.90 -13.64 20.38
CA GLN A 81 1.77 -13.59 19.44
C GLN A 81 0.79 -12.46 19.78
N PHE A 82 0.68 -12.10 21.04
CA PHE A 82 -0.12 -10.96 21.51
C PHE A 82 0.82 -9.89 22.03
N LEU A 83 0.71 -8.70 21.49
CA LEU A 83 1.55 -7.57 21.88
C LEU A 83 0.74 -6.28 21.98
N GLN A 84 1.15 -5.43 22.90
CA GLN A 84 0.65 -4.07 22.97
C GLN A 84 1.08 -3.30 21.73
N ALA A 85 0.14 -2.88 20.89
CA ALA A 85 0.46 -2.28 19.61
C ALA A 85 -0.63 -1.34 19.10
N GLN A 86 -0.20 -0.37 18.30
CA GLN A 86 -1.07 0.41 17.42
C GLN A 86 -1.25 -0.31 16.08
N CYS A 87 -2.47 -0.31 15.56
CA CYS A 87 -2.77 -0.80 14.23
C CYS A 87 -3.00 0.39 13.30
N TRP A 88 -2.30 0.40 12.16
CA TRP A 88 -2.39 1.44 11.15
C TRP A 88 -2.87 0.86 9.84
N VAL A 89 -3.95 1.42 9.30
CA VAL A 89 -4.42 1.09 7.94
C VAL A 89 -3.85 2.11 6.99
N THR A 90 -3.22 1.62 5.93
CA THR A 90 -2.58 2.42 4.89
C THR A 90 -3.25 2.19 3.55
N LEU A 91 -3.49 3.28 2.83
CA LEU A 91 -3.86 3.29 1.42
C LEU A 91 -2.66 3.80 0.63
N GLY A 92 -2.17 2.99 -0.30
CA GLY A 92 -1.06 3.34 -1.19
C GLY A 92 -1.42 3.14 -2.65
N VAL A 93 -0.64 3.76 -3.53
CA VAL A 93 -0.73 3.57 -4.99
C VAL A 93 0.36 2.61 -5.43
N SER A 94 -0.03 1.57 -6.18
CA SER A 94 0.94 0.66 -6.78
C SER A 94 1.45 1.22 -8.10
N VAL A 95 2.76 1.40 -8.19
CA VAL A 95 3.46 1.89 -9.37
C VAL A 95 4.46 0.84 -9.88
N LEU A 96 4.82 0.95 -11.14
CA LEU A 96 5.88 0.17 -11.75
C LEU A 96 7.11 1.06 -11.90
N GLY A 97 8.24 0.58 -11.46
CA GLY A 97 9.53 1.19 -11.73
C GLY A 97 10.25 0.52 -12.89
N ASN A 98 11.44 1.01 -13.22
CA ASN A 98 12.29 0.45 -14.25
C ASN A 98 12.57 -1.04 -14.01
N GLY A 99 12.66 -1.81 -15.07
CA GLY A 99 12.79 -3.28 -15.00
C GLY A 99 11.56 -4.00 -14.46
N GLY A 100 10.36 -3.36 -14.47
CA GLY A 100 9.10 -3.97 -14.04
C GLY A 100 8.98 -4.19 -12.53
N ARG A 101 9.83 -3.54 -11.73
CA ARG A 101 9.76 -3.59 -10.26
C ARG A 101 8.49 -2.95 -9.75
N LYS A 102 7.88 -3.58 -8.76
CA LYS A 102 6.58 -3.16 -8.21
C LYS A 102 6.81 -2.46 -6.88
N TYR A 103 6.31 -1.24 -6.79
CA TYR A 103 6.36 -0.43 -5.57
C TYR A 103 4.93 -0.07 -5.14
N VAL A 104 4.78 0.19 -3.85
CA VAL A 104 3.56 0.80 -3.29
C VAL A 104 3.98 2.09 -2.61
N LEU A 105 3.49 3.20 -3.11
CA LEU A 105 3.72 4.53 -2.53
C LEU A 105 2.59 4.85 -1.55
N PRO A 106 2.87 5.00 -0.24
CA PRO A 106 1.84 5.29 0.75
C PRO A 106 1.31 6.72 0.56
N ILE A 107 0.02 6.85 0.36
CA ILE A 107 -0.63 8.15 0.18
C ILE A 107 -1.22 8.66 1.49
N VAL A 108 -1.91 7.79 2.22
CA VAL A 108 -2.52 8.13 3.50
C VAL A 108 -2.62 6.94 4.42
N SER A 109 -2.38 7.20 5.71
CA SER A 109 -2.52 6.20 6.77
C SER A 109 -3.39 6.74 7.91
N ARG A 110 -4.13 5.85 8.57
CA ARG A 110 -4.96 6.19 9.74
C ARG A 110 -4.79 5.18 10.84
N LEU A 111 -4.77 5.70 12.06
CA LEU A 111 -4.71 4.90 13.27
C LEU A 111 -6.08 4.27 13.56
N VAL A 112 -6.09 2.98 13.82
CA VAL A 112 -7.29 2.28 14.32
C VAL A 112 -7.47 2.65 15.79
N PRO A 113 -8.56 3.33 16.17
CA PRO A 113 -8.70 3.91 17.51
C PRO A 113 -8.83 2.86 18.61
N LEU A 114 -9.50 1.75 18.33
CA LEU A 114 -9.78 0.68 19.29
C LEU A 114 -9.49 -0.69 18.68
N ALA A 115 -9.35 -1.70 19.52
CA ALA A 115 -9.31 -3.09 19.08
C ALA A 115 -10.64 -3.47 18.41
N GLY A 116 -10.57 -4.34 17.42
CA GLY A 116 -11.75 -4.87 16.74
C GLY A 116 -11.70 -4.76 15.23
N ASN A 117 -12.20 -5.79 14.60
CA ASN A 117 -12.13 -5.99 13.15
C ASN A 117 -12.98 -4.98 12.37
N ARG A 118 -14.10 -4.54 12.94
CA ARG A 118 -15.03 -3.61 12.29
C ARG A 118 -14.38 -2.26 11.98
N ASN A 119 -13.55 -1.77 12.89
CA ASN A 119 -12.92 -0.46 12.77
C ASN A 119 -11.93 -0.36 11.61
N LYS A 120 -11.16 -1.42 11.34
CA LYS A 120 -10.24 -1.44 10.19
C LYS A 120 -10.98 -1.29 8.85
N LEU A 121 -12.12 -1.96 8.65
CA LEU A 121 -12.90 -1.89 7.41
C LEU A 121 -13.52 -0.50 7.21
N ILE A 122 -13.98 0.13 8.29
CA ILE A 122 -14.52 1.50 8.26
C ILE A 122 -13.41 2.48 7.87
N ILE A 123 -12.22 2.34 8.48
CA ILE A 123 -11.07 3.19 8.16
C ILE A 123 -10.63 2.98 6.72
N ALA A 124 -10.50 1.74 6.25
CA ALA A 124 -10.14 1.46 4.86
C ALA A 124 -11.10 2.15 3.88
N LEU A 125 -12.40 2.06 4.13
CA LEU A 125 -13.41 2.74 3.31
C LEU A 125 -13.32 4.27 3.41
N ALA A 126 -13.05 4.80 4.60
CA ALA A 126 -12.87 6.24 4.82
C ALA A 126 -11.63 6.78 4.09
N LEU A 127 -10.52 6.03 4.05
CA LEU A 127 -9.32 6.40 3.29
C LEU A 127 -9.61 6.51 1.79
N VAL A 128 -10.30 5.51 1.22
CA VAL A 128 -10.70 5.53 -0.20
C VAL A 128 -11.63 6.69 -0.50
N ARG A 129 -12.63 6.93 0.35
CA ARG A 129 -13.56 8.07 0.20
C ARG A 129 -12.84 9.40 0.31
N GLY A 130 -11.91 9.53 1.26
CA GLY A 130 -11.12 10.73 1.44
C GLY A 130 -10.25 11.07 0.24
N LEU A 131 -9.70 10.06 -0.45
CA LEU A 131 -8.88 10.26 -1.64
C LEU A 131 -9.70 10.45 -2.92
N ALA A 132 -10.98 10.06 -2.95
CA ALA A 132 -11.82 10.09 -4.15
C ALA A 132 -11.82 11.45 -4.90
N PRO A 133 -11.83 12.62 -4.23
CA PRO A 133 -11.85 13.91 -4.92
C PRO A 133 -10.67 14.14 -5.87
N VAL A 134 -9.51 13.57 -5.58
CA VAL A 134 -8.28 13.77 -6.39
C VAL A 134 -8.00 12.61 -7.36
N MET A 135 -8.84 11.58 -7.42
CA MET A 135 -8.65 10.45 -8.34
C MET A 135 -9.05 10.78 -9.80
N MET A 136 -9.52 12.00 -10.09
CA MET A 136 -9.74 12.54 -11.44
C MET A 136 -10.63 11.64 -12.33
N ASN A 137 -11.65 11.00 -11.77
CA ASN A 137 -12.55 10.06 -12.46
C ASN A 137 -11.87 8.87 -13.17
N LYS A 138 -10.61 8.59 -12.83
CA LYS A 138 -9.88 7.45 -13.40
C LYS A 138 -10.49 6.12 -12.94
N PRO A 139 -10.40 5.06 -13.75
CA PRO A 139 -10.72 3.71 -13.30
C PRO A 139 -9.87 3.33 -12.08
N VAL A 140 -10.51 2.86 -11.02
CA VAL A 140 -9.85 2.49 -9.76
C VAL A 140 -9.99 0.99 -9.53
N ARG A 141 -8.87 0.33 -9.30
CA ARG A 141 -8.79 -1.06 -8.84
C ARG A 141 -8.12 -1.10 -7.48
N ILE A 142 -8.75 -1.81 -6.55
CA ILE A 142 -8.25 -1.92 -5.17
C ILE A 142 -7.79 -3.35 -4.91
N LEU A 143 -6.57 -3.47 -4.41
CA LEU A 143 -5.90 -4.72 -4.12
C LEU A 143 -5.76 -4.87 -2.60
N PHE A 144 -6.18 -6.00 -2.05
CA PHE A 144 -6.02 -6.28 -0.62
C PHE A 144 -5.98 -7.79 -0.31
N ASP A 145 -5.60 -8.10 0.90
CA ASP A 145 -5.50 -9.46 1.39
C ASP A 145 -6.88 -10.06 1.77
N ALA A 146 -6.87 -11.31 2.22
CA ALA A 146 -8.08 -12.02 2.62
C ALA A 146 -8.80 -11.39 3.82
N TRP A 147 -8.09 -10.63 4.64
CA TRP A 147 -8.68 -10.00 5.81
C TRP A 147 -9.67 -8.88 5.43
N PHE A 148 -9.34 -8.11 4.38
CA PHE A 148 -10.16 -7.02 3.87
C PHE A 148 -11.25 -7.49 2.89
N MET A 149 -11.22 -8.74 2.40
CA MET A 149 -12.20 -9.28 1.45
C MET A 149 -13.55 -9.60 2.15
N LYS A 150 -14.23 -8.56 2.58
CA LYS A 150 -15.51 -8.62 3.30
C LYS A 150 -16.55 -7.70 2.69
N ALA A 151 -17.82 -8.12 2.72
CA ALA A 151 -18.95 -7.38 2.17
C ALA A 151 -19.01 -5.90 2.60
N ARG A 152 -18.68 -5.62 3.87
CA ARG A 152 -18.69 -4.25 4.43
C ARG A 152 -17.71 -3.30 3.76
N LEU A 153 -16.63 -3.80 3.17
CA LEU A 153 -15.69 -2.99 2.40
C LEU A 153 -16.01 -3.09 0.91
N VAL A 154 -16.15 -4.31 0.39
CA VAL A 154 -16.24 -4.53 -1.07
C VAL A 154 -17.52 -3.95 -1.65
N LEU A 155 -18.71 -4.17 -1.04
CA LEU A 155 -19.96 -3.66 -1.59
C LEU A 155 -20.01 -2.12 -1.73
N PRO A 156 -19.58 -1.31 -0.74
CA PRO A 156 -19.49 0.14 -0.92
C PRO A 156 -18.47 0.61 -1.96
N LEU A 157 -17.41 -0.17 -2.22
CA LEU A 157 -16.44 0.12 -3.29
C LEU A 157 -17.10 -0.14 -4.67
N LEU A 158 -17.76 -1.27 -4.82
CA LEU A 158 -18.49 -1.61 -6.06
C LEU A 158 -19.63 -0.63 -6.38
N SER A 159 -20.32 -0.11 -5.36
CA SER A 159 -21.34 0.93 -5.58
C SER A 159 -20.76 2.24 -6.12
N ARG A 160 -19.45 2.46 -5.97
CA ARG A 160 -18.69 3.59 -6.54
C ARG A 160 -18.00 3.24 -7.86
N LYS A 161 -18.40 2.15 -8.52
CA LYS A 161 -17.81 1.66 -9.77
C LYS A 161 -16.30 1.32 -9.63
N MET A 162 -15.79 1.16 -8.41
CA MET A 162 -14.42 0.70 -8.18
C MET A 162 -14.36 -0.81 -8.31
N ARG A 163 -13.25 -1.30 -8.82
CA ARG A 163 -12.98 -2.72 -9.04
C ARG A 163 -12.13 -3.27 -7.92
N VAL A 164 -12.24 -4.55 -7.64
CA VAL A 164 -11.54 -5.18 -6.52
C VAL A 164 -10.89 -6.48 -6.98
N ILE A 165 -9.63 -6.67 -6.59
CA ILE A 165 -8.94 -7.97 -6.63
C ILE A 165 -8.38 -8.25 -5.25
N GLY A 166 -8.70 -9.41 -4.69
CA GLY A 166 -8.17 -9.79 -3.38
C GLY A 166 -8.17 -11.28 -3.17
N GLN A 167 -7.35 -11.71 -2.22
CA GLN A 167 -7.42 -13.09 -1.75
C GLN A 167 -8.71 -13.26 -0.95
N ALA A 168 -9.34 -14.40 -1.09
CA ALA A 168 -10.49 -14.81 -0.28
C ALA A 168 -10.15 -16.04 0.56
N ARG A 169 -10.95 -16.31 1.57
CA ARG A 169 -10.85 -17.56 2.31
C ARG A 169 -11.23 -18.73 1.40
N ARG A 170 -10.58 -19.86 1.57
CA ARG A 170 -10.85 -21.06 0.74
C ARG A 170 -12.27 -21.59 0.90
N ASP A 171 -12.87 -21.35 2.06
CA ASP A 171 -14.24 -21.73 2.41
C ASP A 171 -15.31 -20.70 1.98
N THR A 172 -14.92 -19.71 1.18
CA THR A 172 -15.85 -18.69 0.66
C THR A 172 -16.94 -19.34 -0.19
N ALA A 173 -18.21 -19.11 0.18
CA ALA A 173 -19.33 -19.67 -0.53
C ALA A 173 -19.50 -19.02 -1.93
N LEU A 174 -19.15 -19.81 -2.95
CA LEU A 174 -19.30 -19.49 -4.35
C LEU A 174 -20.35 -20.40 -4.99
N PHE A 175 -21.05 -19.86 -5.98
CA PHE A 175 -22.11 -20.56 -6.70
C PHE A 175 -21.91 -20.37 -8.20
N MET A 176 -22.31 -21.34 -9.01
CA MET A 176 -22.42 -21.13 -10.44
C MET A 176 -23.47 -20.05 -10.76
N PRO A 177 -23.37 -19.35 -11.88
CA PRO A 177 -24.45 -18.50 -12.35
C PRO A 177 -25.75 -19.30 -12.42
N PRO A 178 -26.91 -18.67 -12.13
CA PRO A 178 -28.19 -19.36 -12.28
C PRO A 178 -28.45 -19.69 -13.75
N VAL A 179 -29.05 -20.82 -14.01
CA VAL A 179 -29.50 -21.19 -15.35
C VAL A 179 -30.63 -20.24 -15.76
N VAL A 180 -30.47 -19.59 -16.91
CA VAL A 180 -31.52 -18.75 -17.50
C VAL A 180 -32.60 -19.69 -18.09
N LEU A 181 -33.78 -19.64 -17.53
CA LEU A 181 -34.91 -20.43 -18.04
C LEU A 181 -35.58 -19.66 -19.17
N LEU A 182 -35.90 -20.36 -20.25
CA LEU A 182 -36.65 -19.80 -21.39
C LEU A 182 -38.02 -19.26 -20.99
N LYS A 183 -38.67 -19.89 -20.00
CA LYS A 183 -39.94 -19.42 -19.43
C LYS A 183 -39.72 -19.00 -17.98
N PRO A 184 -39.98 -17.74 -17.61
CA PRO A 184 -39.86 -17.28 -16.25
C PRO A 184 -40.80 -18.03 -15.31
N ARG A 185 -40.29 -18.54 -14.20
CA ARG A 185 -41.11 -19.10 -13.12
C ARG A 185 -41.75 -17.97 -12.31
N ARG A 186 -42.94 -18.23 -11.74
CA ARG A 186 -43.53 -17.32 -10.75
C ARG A 186 -42.60 -17.16 -9.53
N GLY A 187 -42.49 -15.95 -9.02
CA GLY A 187 -41.68 -15.61 -7.85
C GLY A 187 -40.36 -14.90 -8.19
N ARG A 188 -39.55 -14.66 -7.14
CA ARG A 188 -38.28 -13.96 -7.27
C ARG A 188 -37.28 -14.80 -8.08
N PRO A 189 -36.61 -14.23 -9.11
CA PRO A 189 -35.58 -14.95 -9.86
C PRO A 189 -34.47 -15.49 -8.96
N LYS A 190 -33.97 -16.68 -9.24
CA LYS A 190 -32.83 -17.26 -8.54
C LYS A 190 -31.58 -16.44 -8.83
N ILE A 191 -30.87 -16.02 -7.78
CA ILE A 191 -29.61 -15.27 -7.88
C ILE A 191 -28.44 -16.24 -7.98
N TYR A 192 -28.56 -17.44 -7.42
CA TYR A 192 -27.48 -18.43 -7.33
C TYR A 192 -27.89 -19.72 -8.03
N GLY A 193 -26.95 -20.28 -8.78
CA GLY A 193 -27.05 -21.64 -9.30
C GLY A 193 -26.57 -22.67 -8.27
N VAL A 194 -25.91 -23.74 -8.73
CA VAL A 194 -25.39 -24.81 -7.88
C VAL A 194 -24.22 -24.27 -7.05
N LYS A 195 -24.16 -24.64 -5.77
CA LYS A 195 -23.04 -24.30 -4.88
C LYS A 195 -21.78 -25.04 -5.34
N MET A 196 -20.67 -24.33 -5.40
CA MET A 196 -19.38 -24.93 -5.73
C MET A 196 -18.85 -25.70 -4.51
N THR A 197 -18.60 -26.98 -4.71
CA THR A 197 -17.99 -27.87 -3.71
C THR A 197 -16.51 -28.08 -4.05
N PRO A 198 -15.68 -28.61 -3.13
CA PRO A 198 -14.30 -28.96 -3.43
C PRO A 198 -14.17 -29.86 -4.65
N GLU A 199 -15.07 -30.84 -4.82
CA GLU A 199 -15.07 -31.80 -5.93
C GLU A 199 -15.37 -31.07 -7.26
N SER A 200 -16.35 -30.18 -7.28
CA SER A 200 -16.68 -29.38 -8.48
C SER A 200 -15.54 -28.42 -8.87
N ILE A 201 -14.79 -27.89 -7.87
CA ILE A 201 -13.60 -27.08 -8.13
C ILE A 201 -12.47 -27.94 -8.70
N LEU A 202 -12.26 -29.14 -8.19
CA LEU A 202 -11.26 -30.06 -8.69
C LEU A 202 -11.55 -30.55 -10.10
N ALA A 203 -12.83 -30.62 -10.50
CA ALA A 203 -13.27 -30.98 -11.85
C ALA A 203 -13.06 -29.85 -12.87
N LEU A 204 -12.78 -28.59 -12.45
CA LEU A 204 -12.46 -27.51 -13.37
C LEU A 204 -11.15 -27.79 -14.13
N PRO A 205 -11.05 -27.37 -15.42
CA PRO A 205 -9.83 -27.49 -16.20
C PRO A 205 -8.63 -26.87 -15.47
N VAL A 206 -7.53 -27.58 -15.50
CA VAL A 206 -6.25 -27.15 -14.94
C VAL A 206 -5.44 -26.47 -16.02
N THR A 207 -4.88 -25.31 -15.70
CA THR A 207 -3.88 -24.62 -16.53
C THR A 207 -2.60 -24.49 -15.72
N GLU A 208 -1.48 -24.88 -16.31
CA GLU A 208 -0.15 -24.64 -15.76
C GLU A 208 0.56 -23.60 -16.62
N LEU A 209 1.19 -22.62 -15.97
CA LEU A 209 1.89 -21.55 -16.65
C LEU A 209 3.06 -21.05 -15.80
N LYS A 210 4.08 -20.56 -16.48
CA LYS A 210 5.23 -19.90 -15.85
C LYS A 210 5.03 -18.40 -15.87
N LEU A 211 5.13 -17.75 -14.71
CA LEU A 211 5.02 -16.30 -14.57
C LEU A 211 6.15 -15.74 -13.71
N THR A 212 6.68 -14.60 -14.14
CA THR A 212 7.58 -13.82 -13.27
C THR A 212 6.75 -13.04 -12.26
N LEU A 213 6.66 -13.54 -11.05
CA LEU A 213 6.00 -12.91 -9.91
C LEU A 213 6.99 -12.73 -8.76
N TYR A 214 6.89 -11.61 -8.06
CA TYR A 214 7.77 -11.30 -6.91
C TYR A 214 9.26 -11.35 -7.24
N GLY A 215 9.64 -11.05 -8.48
CA GLY A 215 11.03 -11.03 -8.95
C GLY A 215 11.61 -12.42 -9.28
N LYS A 216 10.79 -13.48 -9.28
CA LYS A 216 11.19 -14.85 -9.60
C LYS A 216 10.24 -15.46 -10.62
N GLU A 217 10.78 -16.29 -11.52
CA GLU A 217 9.96 -17.15 -12.35
C GLU A 217 9.36 -18.25 -11.48
N GLN A 218 8.06 -18.46 -11.60
CA GLN A 218 7.30 -19.42 -10.80
C GLN A 218 6.39 -20.24 -11.70
N LEU A 219 6.40 -21.55 -11.52
CA LEU A 219 5.42 -22.44 -12.11
C LEU A 219 4.16 -22.40 -11.26
N ILE A 220 3.03 -22.15 -11.89
CA ILE A 220 1.74 -21.94 -11.23
C ILE A 220 0.71 -22.87 -11.87
N ARG A 221 0.02 -23.63 -11.03
CA ARG A 221 -1.17 -24.39 -11.40
C ARG A 221 -2.40 -23.61 -11.00
N LEU A 222 -3.32 -23.42 -11.92
CA LEU A 222 -4.53 -22.65 -11.64
C LEU A 222 -5.79 -23.32 -12.24
N ARG A 223 -6.91 -22.99 -11.62
CA ARG A 223 -8.27 -23.21 -12.11
C ARG A 223 -9.04 -21.91 -12.02
N THR A 224 -9.92 -21.65 -12.96
CA THR A 224 -10.68 -20.39 -12.99
C THR A 224 -12.09 -20.60 -13.49
N VAL A 225 -13.02 -19.82 -12.94
CA VAL A 225 -14.42 -19.80 -13.38
C VAL A 225 -15.05 -18.46 -12.99
N VAL A 226 -16.10 -18.07 -13.70
CA VAL A 226 -16.99 -17.00 -13.25
C VAL A 226 -17.99 -17.59 -12.27
N ALA A 227 -18.06 -17.05 -11.07
CA ALA A 227 -18.93 -17.54 -10.00
C ALA A 227 -19.69 -16.38 -9.34
N MET A 228 -20.82 -16.70 -8.70
CA MET A 228 -21.60 -15.76 -7.91
C MET A 228 -21.16 -15.81 -6.45
N ALA A 229 -20.64 -14.71 -5.92
CA ALA A 229 -20.15 -14.66 -4.54
C ALA A 229 -21.29 -14.31 -3.56
N ARG A 230 -21.59 -15.23 -2.60
CA ARG A 230 -22.67 -15.03 -1.64
C ARG A 230 -22.48 -13.76 -0.79
N PHE A 231 -21.27 -13.52 -0.29
CA PHE A 231 -20.97 -12.35 0.55
C PHE A 231 -21.08 -11.02 -0.22
N LEU A 232 -21.04 -11.05 -1.56
CA LEU A 232 -21.28 -9.92 -2.45
C LEU A 232 -22.72 -9.85 -2.97
N LYS A 233 -23.67 -10.53 -2.31
CA LYS A 233 -25.10 -10.53 -2.68
C LYS A 233 -25.35 -11.04 -4.10
N GLY A 234 -24.61 -12.06 -4.53
CA GLY A 234 -24.75 -12.65 -5.86
C GLY A 234 -24.14 -11.82 -7.00
N ARG A 235 -23.21 -10.93 -6.71
CA ARG A 235 -22.45 -10.28 -7.79
C ARG A 235 -21.46 -11.28 -8.39
N PRO A 236 -21.31 -11.27 -9.72
CA PRO A 236 -20.36 -12.16 -10.39
C PRO A 236 -18.92 -11.75 -10.05
N VAL A 237 -18.05 -12.74 -9.93
CA VAL A 237 -16.61 -12.60 -9.73
C VAL A 237 -15.89 -13.63 -10.58
N ARG A 238 -14.71 -13.28 -11.06
CA ARG A 238 -13.74 -14.26 -11.57
C ARG A 238 -13.03 -14.87 -10.36
N ALA A 239 -13.26 -16.14 -10.13
CA ALA A 239 -12.59 -16.91 -9.10
C ALA A 239 -11.37 -17.63 -9.71
N VAL A 240 -10.21 -17.52 -9.05
CA VAL A 240 -8.96 -18.14 -9.47
C VAL A 240 -8.38 -18.90 -8.27
N TRP A 241 -8.37 -20.22 -8.35
CA TRP A 241 -7.65 -21.09 -7.41
C TRP A 241 -6.24 -21.32 -7.97
N CYS A 242 -5.22 -20.90 -7.23
CA CYS A 242 -3.83 -21.03 -7.67
C CYS A 242 -2.96 -21.69 -6.61
N ALA A 243 -2.02 -22.52 -7.06
CA ALA A 243 -0.96 -23.10 -6.27
C ALA A 243 0.38 -22.85 -6.96
N PHE A 244 1.42 -22.61 -6.19
CA PHE A 244 2.77 -22.33 -6.66
C PHE A 244 3.64 -23.55 -6.43
N TYR A 245 4.44 -23.93 -7.42
CA TYR A 245 5.38 -25.02 -7.27
C TYR A 245 6.62 -24.57 -6.50
N ASP A 246 6.97 -25.30 -5.49
CA ASP A 246 8.20 -25.13 -4.71
C ASP A 246 9.23 -26.13 -5.25
N ALA A 247 10.20 -25.63 -6.00
CA ALA A 247 11.21 -26.48 -6.63
C ALA A 247 12.15 -27.14 -5.61
N ASP A 248 12.43 -26.46 -4.49
CA ASP A 248 13.30 -26.98 -3.44
C ASP A 248 12.65 -28.15 -2.69
N ARG A 249 11.33 -28.08 -2.50
CA ARG A 249 10.54 -29.10 -1.81
C ARG A 249 9.84 -30.07 -2.75
N GLN A 250 9.94 -29.86 -4.05
CA GLN A 250 9.28 -30.64 -5.10
C GLN A 250 7.78 -30.82 -4.86
N CYS A 251 7.10 -29.80 -4.36
CA CYS A 251 5.69 -29.88 -4.02
C CYS A 251 4.93 -28.59 -4.36
N TRP A 252 3.62 -28.74 -4.51
CA TRP A 252 2.72 -27.62 -4.71
C TRP A 252 2.35 -26.96 -3.37
N SER A 253 2.37 -25.64 -3.34
CA SER A 253 1.89 -24.87 -2.17
C SER A 253 0.41 -25.12 -1.90
N LYS A 254 -0.06 -24.75 -0.71
CA LYS A 254 -1.51 -24.73 -0.42
C LYS A 254 -2.23 -23.82 -1.40
N VAL A 255 -3.34 -24.30 -1.95
CA VAL A 255 -4.18 -23.54 -2.89
C VAL A 255 -4.66 -22.25 -2.25
N ARG A 256 -4.53 -21.15 -2.98
CA ARG A 256 -5.06 -19.81 -2.63
C ARG A 256 -6.22 -19.48 -3.56
N LEU A 257 -7.26 -18.84 -3.02
CA LEU A 257 -8.38 -18.35 -3.80
C LEU A 257 -8.24 -16.82 -3.97
N LEU A 258 -8.15 -16.37 -5.22
CA LEU A 258 -8.26 -14.97 -5.59
C LEU A 258 -9.63 -14.72 -6.20
N LEU A 259 -10.23 -13.58 -5.87
CA LEU A 259 -11.48 -13.11 -6.46
C LEU A 259 -11.23 -11.75 -7.11
N ALA A 260 -11.68 -11.61 -8.35
CA ALA A 260 -11.72 -10.35 -9.08
C ALA A 260 -13.15 -9.99 -9.45
N THR A 261 -13.54 -8.74 -9.25
CA THR A 261 -14.86 -8.23 -9.64
C THR A 261 -14.94 -7.84 -11.11
N GLU A 262 -13.79 -7.82 -11.81
CA GLU A 262 -13.66 -7.70 -13.25
C GLU A 262 -13.62 -9.11 -13.82
N ILE A 263 -14.77 -9.60 -14.28
CA ILE A 263 -14.93 -10.99 -14.74
C ILE A 263 -14.25 -11.25 -16.09
N GLU A 264 -13.95 -10.20 -16.84
CA GLU A 264 -13.31 -10.23 -18.15
C GLU A 264 -11.80 -10.47 -18.06
N LEU A 265 -11.19 -10.20 -16.89
CA LEU A 265 -9.76 -10.40 -16.70
C LEU A 265 -9.40 -11.88 -16.81
N SER A 266 -8.31 -12.17 -17.51
CA SER A 266 -7.72 -13.50 -17.49
C SER A 266 -7.16 -13.85 -16.11
N ALA A 267 -7.08 -15.12 -15.77
CA ALA A 267 -6.50 -15.59 -14.51
C ALA A 267 -5.05 -15.12 -14.36
N GLU A 268 -4.28 -15.11 -15.44
CA GLU A 268 -2.92 -14.60 -15.48
C GLU A 268 -2.86 -13.12 -15.09
N ASN A 269 -3.69 -12.28 -15.70
CA ASN A 269 -3.74 -10.85 -15.38
C ASN A 269 -4.16 -10.60 -13.93
N ILE A 270 -5.08 -11.40 -13.39
CA ILE A 270 -5.46 -11.32 -11.98
C ILE A 270 -4.26 -11.64 -11.08
N LEU A 271 -3.48 -12.66 -11.39
CA LEU A 271 -2.27 -13.00 -10.63
C LEU A 271 -1.22 -11.89 -10.71
N ARG A 272 -0.94 -11.37 -11.92
CA ARG A 272 0.01 -10.25 -12.13
C ARG A 272 -0.40 -8.99 -11.37
N LEU A 273 -1.69 -8.64 -11.41
CA LEU A 273 -2.24 -7.49 -10.69
C LEU A 273 -2.21 -7.71 -9.18
N TYR A 274 -2.65 -8.87 -8.71
CA TYR A 274 -2.64 -9.17 -7.27
C TYR A 274 -1.21 -9.19 -6.70
N ALA A 275 -0.24 -9.65 -7.47
CA ALA A 275 1.17 -9.63 -7.06
C ALA A 275 1.70 -8.21 -6.76
N ARG A 276 1.09 -7.16 -7.33
CA ARG A 276 1.44 -5.77 -7.01
C ARG A 276 1.18 -5.40 -5.54
N ARG A 277 0.19 -6.03 -4.91
CA ARG A 277 -0.13 -5.84 -3.49
C ARG A 277 1.10 -6.06 -2.60
N TRP A 278 1.92 -7.04 -2.93
CA TRP A 278 3.06 -7.40 -2.10
C TRP A 278 4.05 -6.23 -1.87
N GLY A 279 4.09 -5.26 -2.77
CA GLY A 279 4.92 -4.05 -2.61
C GLY A 279 4.66 -3.26 -1.33
N ILE A 280 3.53 -3.49 -0.63
CA ILE A 280 3.22 -2.86 0.66
C ILE A 280 4.03 -3.48 1.82
N GLU A 281 4.48 -4.72 1.71
CA GLU A 281 5.23 -5.40 2.76
C GLU A 281 6.66 -4.82 2.91
N PRO A 282 7.46 -4.67 1.81
CA PRO A 282 8.71 -3.91 1.84
C PRO A 282 8.52 -2.46 2.29
N LEU A 283 7.42 -1.79 1.88
CA LEU A 283 7.10 -0.46 2.35
C LEU A 283 7.00 -0.40 3.88
N PHE A 284 6.17 -1.26 4.49
CA PHE A 284 6.02 -1.29 5.94
C PHE A 284 7.32 -1.63 6.66
N HIS A 285 8.11 -2.54 6.10
CA HIS A 285 9.44 -2.86 6.63
C HIS A 285 10.33 -1.61 6.64
N ASN A 286 10.41 -0.87 5.52
CA ASN A 286 11.23 0.33 5.38
C ASN A 286 10.77 1.45 6.32
N LEU A 287 9.46 1.73 6.37
CA LEU A 287 8.89 2.74 7.26
C LEU A 287 9.22 2.46 8.74
N LYS A 288 9.13 1.20 9.16
CA LYS A 288 9.43 0.81 10.55
C LYS A 288 10.92 0.85 10.85
N ARG A 289 11.75 0.32 9.97
CA ARG A 289 13.17 0.11 10.25
C ARG A 289 14.00 1.38 10.02
N TRP A 290 13.75 2.08 8.93
CA TRP A 290 14.62 3.17 8.48
C TRP A 290 14.01 4.55 8.64
N TRP A 291 12.69 4.66 8.56
CA TRP A 291 11.97 5.93 8.62
C TRP A 291 11.36 6.22 9.99
N GLY A 292 11.71 5.42 10.99
CA GLY A 292 11.43 5.67 12.41
C GLY A 292 9.94 5.67 12.78
N VAL A 293 9.09 4.98 12.02
CA VAL A 293 7.66 4.86 12.35
C VAL A 293 7.46 4.13 13.69
N ASN A 294 8.38 3.25 14.07
CA ASN A 294 8.38 2.65 15.41
C ASN A 294 8.60 3.67 16.54
N ASN A 295 9.14 4.84 16.24
CA ASN A 295 9.52 5.87 17.20
C ASN A 295 8.51 7.05 17.24
N LEU A 296 7.22 6.77 17.06
CA LEU A 296 6.15 7.76 17.18
C LEU A 296 5.66 7.80 18.65
N TRP A 297 6.16 8.78 19.42
CA TRP A 297 5.90 8.88 20.86
C TRP A 297 4.82 9.92 21.22
N GLN A 298 4.14 10.47 20.23
CA GLN A 298 3.12 11.50 20.44
C GLN A 298 1.91 10.92 21.16
N GLN A 299 1.41 11.65 22.17
CA GLN A 299 0.25 11.24 22.97
C GLN A 299 -1.08 11.78 22.42
N LYS A 300 -1.06 12.82 21.57
CA LYS A 300 -2.27 13.30 20.90
C LYS A 300 -2.43 12.60 19.54
N ARG A 301 -3.61 12.02 19.32
CA ARG A 301 -3.90 11.26 18.09
C ARG A 301 -3.68 12.10 16.82
N ILE A 302 -4.13 13.35 16.81
CA ILE A 302 -3.98 14.23 15.64
C ILE A 302 -2.52 14.47 15.28
N VAL A 303 -1.67 14.68 16.28
CA VAL A 303 -0.22 14.86 16.10
C VAL A 303 0.44 13.57 15.59
N LEU A 304 0.03 12.44 16.15
CA LEU A 304 0.52 11.13 15.77
C LEU A 304 0.20 10.81 14.30
N GLU A 305 -1.07 11.05 13.89
CA GLU A 305 -1.50 10.82 12.50
C GLU A 305 -0.82 11.79 11.52
N LEU A 306 -0.66 13.06 11.89
CA LEU A 306 0.06 14.04 11.06
C LEU A 306 1.54 13.66 10.90
N TRP A 307 2.19 13.24 11.99
CA TRP A 307 3.59 12.83 11.96
C TRP A 307 3.80 11.55 11.13
N MET A 308 2.87 10.62 11.21
CA MET A 308 2.85 9.43 10.33
C MET A 308 2.74 9.84 8.86
N GLN A 309 1.85 10.79 8.57
CA GLN A 309 1.66 11.31 7.20
C GLN A 309 2.92 12.00 6.68
N ILE A 310 3.56 12.84 7.47
CA ILE A 310 4.82 13.52 7.08
C ILE A 310 5.90 12.50 6.74
N ARG A 311 6.07 11.45 7.54
CA ARG A 311 7.06 10.40 7.26
C ARG A 311 6.73 9.59 6.02
N SER A 312 5.47 9.24 5.83
CA SER A 312 5.00 8.57 4.62
C SER A 312 5.19 9.44 3.38
N THR A 313 4.90 10.74 3.48
CA THR A 313 5.13 11.70 2.40
C THR A 313 6.62 11.77 2.04
N ALA A 314 7.50 11.95 3.03
CA ALA A 314 8.94 12.02 2.80
C ALA A 314 9.47 10.74 2.14
N TRP A 315 9.04 9.56 2.64
CA TRP A 315 9.39 8.28 2.02
C TRP A 315 8.89 8.18 0.57
N THR A 316 7.65 8.59 0.31
CA THR A 316 7.06 8.56 -1.05
C THR A 316 7.83 9.46 -2.00
N LEU A 317 8.19 10.68 -1.59
CA LEU A 317 8.94 11.60 -2.42
C LEU A 317 10.34 11.06 -2.75
N VAL A 318 11.05 10.52 -1.77
CA VAL A 318 12.35 9.91 -1.97
C VAL A 318 12.26 8.68 -2.89
N GLN A 319 11.24 7.84 -2.71
CA GLN A 319 11.02 6.70 -3.57
C GLN A 319 10.62 7.14 -4.99
N LEU A 320 9.80 8.18 -5.12
CA LEU A 320 9.43 8.76 -6.41
C LEU A 320 10.65 9.29 -7.17
N LEU A 321 11.53 10.04 -6.49
CA LEU A 321 12.79 10.49 -7.07
C LEU A 321 13.64 9.33 -7.58
N SER A 322 13.70 8.20 -6.87
CA SER A 322 14.43 7.02 -7.35
C SER A 322 13.81 6.38 -8.60
N LEU A 323 12.54 6.66 -8.90
CA LEU A 323 11.85 6.12 -10.07
C LEU A 323 11.94 7.04 -11.30
N VAL A 324 12.01 8.37 -11.09
CA VAL A 324 11.98 9.36 -12.18
C VAL A 324 13.34 9.94 -12.52
N ALA A 325 14.31 9.87 -11.60
CA ALA A 325 15.63 10.49 -11.76
C ALA A 325 16.77 9.47 -11.90
N GLU A 326 16.47 8.22 -12.24
CA GLU A 326 17.46 7.13 -12.23
C GLU A 326 18.67 7.43 -13.13
N GLU A 327 18.45 8.04 -14.32
CA GLU A 327 19.52 8.33 -15.28
C GLU A 327 20.39 9.52 -14.88
N SER A 328 19.83 10.50 -14.19
CA SER A 328 20.51 11.74 -13.80
C SER A 328 21.09 11.71 -12.38
N PHE A 329 20.91 10.61 -11.66
CA PHE A 329 21.32 10.52 -10.27
C PHE A 329 22.81 10.20 -10.12
N PRO A 330 23.60 10.98 -9.31
CA PRO A 330 25.03 10.75 -9.14
C PRO A 330 25.34 9.56 -8.23
N ILE A 331 25.00 8.35 -8.66
CA ILE A 331 25.11 7.12 -7.87
C ILE A 331 26.57 6.84 -7.45
N THR A 332 27.52 7.20 -8.32
CA THR A 332 28.95 7.01 -8.08
C THR A 332 29.49 7.82 -6.90
N VAL A 333 28.89 8.96 -6.61
CA VAL A 333 29.24 9.79 -5.45
C VAL A 333 28.76 9.16 -4.15
N VAL A 334 27.56 8.58 -4.15
CA VAL A 334 26.92 8.07 -2.93
C VAL A 334 27.33 6.62 -2.65
N ALA A 335 27.49 5.81 -3.69
CA ALA A 335 27.80 4.38 -3.59
C ALA A 335 28.55 3.89 -4.84
N PRO A 336 29.85 4.20 -4.98
CA PRO A 336 30.63 3.90 -6.18
C PRO A 336 30.67 2.43 -6.55
N TRP A 337 30.54 1.54 -5.57
CA TRP A 337 30.48 0.08 -5.78
C TRP A 337 29.18 -0.42 -6.39
N ARG A 338 28.15 0.44 -6.53
CA ARG A 338 26.81 0.07 -7.03
C ARG A 338 26.48 0.61 -8.42
N ASN A 339 27.46 0.99 -9.21
CA ASN A 339 27.30 1.63 -10.51
C ASN A 339 26.42 0.89 -11.53
N LYS A 340 26.29 -0.43 -11.40
CA LYS A 340 25.44 -1.30 -12.26
C LYS A 340 24.12 -1.71 -11.60
N GLN A 341 23.83 -1.24 -10.42
CA GLN A 341 22.60 -1.61 -9.69
C GLN A 341 21.58 -0.47 -9.81
N PRO A 342 20.28 -0.80 -9.89
CA PRO A 342 19.26 0.23 -10.02
C PRO A 342 19.23 1.13 -8.78
N LEU A 343 18.87 2.38 -9.01
CA LEU A 343 18.70 3.38 -7.98
C LEU A 343 17.64 2.93 -6.96
N THR A 344 17.89 3.20 -5.69
CA THR A 344 16.95 2.90 -4.61
C THR A 344 16.63 4.16 -3.81
N GLY A 345 15.44 4.24 -3.23
CA GLY A 345 15.08 5.35 -2.34
C GLY A 345 16.04 5.54 -1.16
N GLY A 346 16.73 4.47 -0.72
CA GLY A 346 17.76 4.56 0.32
C GLY A 346 18.97 5.37 -0.12
N LEU A 347 19.44 5.19 -1.36
CA LEU A 347 20.55 5.95 -1.94
C LEU A 347 20.16 7.42 -2.15
N VAL A 348 18.93 7.65 -2.65
CA VAL A 348 18.40 9.02 -2.78
C VAL A 348 18.33 9.71 -1.42
N ALA A 349 17.86 9.02 -0.39
CA ALA A 349 17.82 9.57 0.97
C ALA A 349 19.21 9.92 1.51
N GLN A 350 20.20 9.07 1.22
CA GLN A 350 21.60 9.31 1.62
C GLN A 350 22.17 10.54 0.88
N TRP A 351 21.96 10.64 -0.42
CA TRP A 351 22.39 11.78 -1.20
C TRP A 351 21.73 13.09 -0.73
N LEU A 352 20.41 13.10 -0.57
CA LEU A 352 19.70 14.27 -0.03
C LEU A 352 20.21 14.69 1.34
N ARG A 353 20.60 13.73 2.18
CA ARG A 353 21.19 14.04 3.47
C ARG A 353 22.53 14.76 3.32
N MET A 354 23.37 14.37 2.36
CA MET A 354 24.65 15.04 2.08
C MET A 354 24.40 16.45 1.56
N GLU A 355 23.50 16.60 0.57
CA GLU A 355 23.17 17.89 -0.03
C GLU A 355 22.55 18.88 0.98
N PHE A 356 21.68 18.39 1.86
CA PHE A 356 21.00 19.24 2.84
C PHE A 356 21.81 19.48 4.12
N THR A 357 22.96 18.81 4.29
CA THR A 357 23.82 19.04 5.45
C THR A 357 24.49 20.42 5.28
N GLY A 358 24.20 21.34 6.20
CA GLY A 358 24.71 22.71 6.17
C GLY A 358 23.90 23.73 5.39
N LEU A 359 22.82 23.31 4.68
CA LEU A 359 21.93 24.26 4.02
C LEU A 359 20.98 24.92 5.03
N ALA A 360 20.97 26.25 5.00
CA ALA A 360 19.94 27.02 5.70
C ALA A 360 18.67 27.06 4.84
N PHE A 361 17.74 26.17 5.10
CA PHE A 361 16.46 26.07 4.34
C PHE A 361 15.72 27.42 4.20
N ARG A 362 15.94 28.32 5.15
CA ARG A 362 15.32 29.64 5.17
C ARG A 362 15.79 30.52 3.99
N ASP A 363 17.03 30.37 3.58
CA ASP A 363 17.65 31.25 2.60
C ASP A 363 17.28 30.85 1.16
N GLY A 364 16.87 29.58 0.96
CA GLY A 364 16.39 29.06 -0.32
C GLY A 364 14.90 29.31 -0.60
N PHE A 365 14.09 29.67 0.42
CA PHE A 365 12.63 29.81 0.25
C PHE A 365 12.21 31.27 -0.01
N ASN A 366 11.78 31.55 -1.22
CA ASN A 366 11.19 32.84 -1.57
C ASN A 366 9.70 32.86 -1.19
N ARG A 367 9.36 33.64 -0.13
CA ARG A 367 7.98 33.78 0.36
C ARG A 367 6.99 34.38 -0.63
N LYS A 368 7.46 35.23 -1.54
CA LYS A 368 6.59 35.92 -2.53
C LYS A 368 6.21 35.00 -3.69
N SER A 369 7.11 34.15 -4.13
CA SER A 369 6.88 33.23 -5.26
C SER A 369 6.47 31.84 -4.82
N SER A 370 6.57 31.50 -3.52
CA SER A 370 6.42 30.13 -2.97
C SER A 370 7.37 29.11 -3.63
N ILE A 371 8.48 29.57 -4.19
CA ILE A 371 9.49 28.74 -4.88
C ILE A 371 10.67 28.56 -3.94
N PHE A 372 11.19 27.35 -3.88
CA PHE A 372 12.46 27.02 -3.24
C PHE A 372 13.54 26.94 -4.33
N THR A 373 14.55 27.78 -4.22
CA THR A 373 15.78 27.70 -4.99
C THR A 373 16.91 27.27 -4.09
N PHE A 374 17.74 26.35 -4.56
CA PHE A 374 18.95 25.99 -3.81
C PHE A 374 19.87 27.22 -3.75
N PRO A 375 20.31 27.64 -2.53
CA PRO A 375 21.32 28.67 -2.43
C PRO A 375 22.58 28.22 -3.20
N GLU A 376 23.15 29.12 -4.00
CA GLU A 376 24.45 28.86 -4.63
C GLU A 376 25.43 28.48 -3.52
N GLN A 377 26.10 27.34 -3.68
CA GLN A 377 27.09 26.89 -2.71
C GLN A 377 28.21 27.93 -2.67
N CYS A 378 28.28 28.70 -1.61
CA CYS A 378 29.48 29.47 -1.29
C CYS A 378 30.63 28.46 -1.18
N GLY A 379 31.49 28.46 -2.20
CA GLY A 379 32.60 27.57 -2.47
C GLY A 379 33.20 26.82 -1.28
N ASP A 380 32.67 25.66 -0.97
CA ASP A 380 33.33 24.71 -0.08
C ASP A 380 34.40 24.00 -0.92
N PRO A 381 35.71 24.20 -0.61
CA PRO A 381 36.81 23.64 -1.41
C PRO A 381 36.84 22.10 -1.44
N ARG A 382 36.00 21.42 -0.67
CA ARG A 382 35.87 19.96 -0.63
C ARG A 382 35.15 19.36 -1.83
N PHE A 383 34.56 20.19 -2.71
CA PHE A 383 33.80 19.75 -3.90
C PHE A 383 34.41 20.24 -5.22
N ARG A 384 35.66 20.73 -5.22
CA ARG A 384 36.43 20.99 -6.44
C ARG A 384 37.41 19.85 -6.66
N GLY A 385 36.99 18.84 -7.42
CA GLY A 385 37.82 17.72 -7.82
C GLY A 385 37.03 16.82 -8.76
#